data_223b573a838a53a89894a96389b7fbb4
#
_entry.id   223b573a838a53a89894a96389b7fbb4
#
_cell.length_a   1.000
_cell.length_b   1.000
_cell.length_c   1.000
_cell.angle_alpha   90.00
_cell.angle_beta   90.00
_cell.angle_gamma   90.00
#
_symmetry.space_group_name_H-M   'P 1'
#
loop_
_entity.id
_entity.type
_entity.pdbx_description
1 polymer ?
#
loop_
_entity_poly.entity_id
_entity_poly.type
_entity_poly.pdbx_seq_one_letter_code
_entity_poly.pdbx_strand_id
1 'polypeptide(L)'
;MGNTFGKLFRLTTFGESHGKALGAILDGCPAGLDLDLEKIRMEMQRRKPGQSKITTQRKEEDEIELLSGVFEGKTTGTPIGILIPNEDQKSKDYAHIADTFRPSHADFTYFEKYGHRDHRGGGRSSARETAARVAGGAIAKQLLATKGITIQAYVSQVGAIRLETPYTALNLDLTEDNIVRCPDPVVAESMIAHIDQVRKDRDTIGGIVSCVIKNCPPGLGEPVFDRLHAELGKAMLSINAVKGFEYGSGFEGVTLRGSQHNDAFEQRDGKIHTLTNQSGGIQGGISNGEDIYFRVAFKPVATLMQDQASVNTAGEAVTVSGKGRHDPCVVPRAVPIVEAMAALVLADYLLLSKTNKLEAI
;
A
#
# COMPACT_ATOMS: atom_id res chain seq x y z
N MET A 1 0.00 18.73 -8.84
CA MET A 1 0.61 18.57 -7.50
C MET A 1 0.19 17.21 -6.94
N GLY A 2 1.12 16.45 -6.33
CA GLY A 2 0.96 15.02 -6.04
C GLY A 2 0.31 14.70 -4.68
N ASN A 3 -0.72 15.40 -4.24
CA ASN A 3 -1.42 15.11 -2.99
C ASN A 3 -2.83 14.56 -3.19
N THR A 4 -3.26 14.41 -4.45
CA THR A 4 -4.54 13.83 -4.85
C THR A 4 -4.30 12.65 -5.77
N PHE A 5 -4.99 11.54 -5.53
CA PHE A 5 -4.97 10.31 -6.29
C PHE A 5 -6.39 9.96 -6.76
N GLY A 6 -6.54 9.37 -7.95
CA GLY A 6 -7.81 9.03 -8.58
C GLY A 6 -8.39 10.15 -9.47
N LYS A 7 -9.37 9.81 -10.30
CA LYS A 7 -10.05 10.71 -11.26
C LYS A 7 -11.46 11.06 -10.81
N LEU A 8 -12.31 10.06 -10.59
CA LEU A 8 -13.66 10.20 -10.05
C LEU A 8 -13.69 9.88 -8.55
N PHE A 9 -13.12 8.72 -8.16
CA PHE A 9 -12.97 8.36 -6.76
C PHE A 9 -11.63 8.91 -6.26
N ARG A 10 -11.63 10.14 -5.76
CA ARG A 10 -10.43 10.92 -5.49
C ARG A 10 -10.11 10.99 -4.01
N LEU A 11 -8.88 10.66 -3.66
CA LEU A 11 -8.35 10.81 -2.31
C LEU A 11 -7.30 11.92 -2.28
N THR A 12 -7.56 13.00 -1.56
CA THR A 12 -6.57 14.04 -1.25
C THR A 12 -6.11 13.87 0.18
N THR A 13 -4.80 13.71 0.41
CA THR A 13 -4.23 13.56 1.76
C THR A 13 -3.47 14.79 2.19
N PHE A 14 -3.51 15.12 3.49
CA PHE A 14 -2.81 16.24 4.10
C PHE A 14 -2.29 15.88 5.51
N GLY A 15 -1.54 16.78 6.12
CA GLY A 15 -0.93 16.58 7.43
C GLY A 15 0.43 15.89 7.37
N GLU A 16 1.14 15.89 8.48
CA GLU A 16 2.53 15.47 8.60
C GLU A 16 2.74 14.58 9.82
N SER A 17 3.80 13.76 9.79
CA SER A 17 4.06 12.74 10.81
C SER A 17 4.23 13.27 12.23
N HIS A 18 4.63 14.53 12.38
CA HIS A 18 4.81 15.24 13.64
C HIS A 18 3.98 16.52 13.72
N GLY A 19 3.00 16.69 12.81
CA GLY A 19 1.93 17.68 12.91
C GLY A 19 0.86 17.27 13.95
N LYS A 20 -0.17 18.10 14.11
CA LYS A 20 -1.27 17.83 15.04
C LYS A 20 -2.10 16.61 14.62
N ALA A 21 -2.30 16.43 13.32
CA ALA A 21 -3.10 15.35 12.75
C ALA A 21 -2.67 15.07 11.30
N LEU A 22 -3.10 13.94 10.80
CA LEU A 22 -3.23 13.63 9.37
C LEU A 22 -4.70 13.75 8.99
N GLY A 23 -4.96 13.89 7.70
CA GLY A 23 -6.33 13.82 7.22
C GLY A 23 -6.41 13.46 5.76
N ALA A 24 -7.63 13.18 5.35
CA ALA A 24 -7.96 12.94 3.96
C ALA A 24 -9.32 13.57 3.61
N ILE A 25 -9.47 13.90 2.34
CA ILE A 25 -10.76 14.18 1.73
C ILE A 25 -10.96 13.14 0.64
N LEU A 26 -11.97 12.30 0.80
CA LEU A 26 -12.41 11.35 -0.21
C LEU A 26 -13.62 11.95 -0.93
N ASP A 27 -13.47 12.23 -2.21
CA ASP A 27 -14.48 12.79 -3.08
C ASP A 27 -14.89 11.79 -4.15
N GLY A 28 -16.15 11.85 -4.61
CA GLY A 28 -16.69 10.98 -5.66
C GLY A 28 -17.17 9.61 -5.17
N CYS A 29 -17.27 9.38 -3.87
CA CYS A 29 -17.93 8.20 -3.34
C CYS A 29 -19.44 8.31 -3.62
N PRO A 30 -20.09 7.31 -4.27
CA PRO A 30 -21.54 7.34 -4.53
C PRO A 30 -22.35 7.47 -3.25
N ALA A 31 -23.49 8.15 -3.32
CA ALA A 31 -24.45 8.20 -2.22
C ALA A 31 -25.10 6.83 -1.98
N GLY A 32 -25.47 6.58 -0.72
CA GLY A 32 -26.23 5.37 -0.34
C GLY A 32 -25.38 4.13 -0.07
N LEU A 33 -24.06 4.21 -0.05
CA LEU A 33 -23.22 3.13 0.42
C LEU A 33 -23.39 3.01 1.95
N ASP A 34 -23.81 1.82 2.41
CA ASP A 34 -23.81 1.47 3.83
C ASP A 34 -22.37 1.40 4.31
N LEU A 35 -21.98 2.33 5.19
CA LEU A 35 -20.61 2.49 5.64
C LEU A 35 -20.45 1.85 7.03
N ASP A 36 -19.74 0.73 7.06
CA ASP A 36 -19.37 0.05 8.28
C ASP A 36 -18.08 0.65 8.86
N LEU A 37 -18.20 1.41 9.94
CA LEU A 37 -17.07 2.07 10.61
C LEU A 37 -16.12 1.05 11.25
N GLU A 38 -16.61 -0.10 11.71
CA GLU A 38 -15.76 -1.14 12.31
C GLU A 38 -14.82 -1.74 11.27
N LYS A 39 -15.26 -1.92 10.03
CA LYS A 39 -14.38 -2.34 8.94
C LYS A 39 -13.27 -1.33 8.67
N ILE A 40 -13.57 -0.03 8.75
CA ILE A 40 -12.53 1.00 8.61
C ILE A 40 -11.54 0.91 9.78
N ARG A 41 -12.04 0.80 11.03
CA ARG A 41 -11.20 0.63 12.21
C ARG A 41 -10.32 -0.61 12.13
N MET A 42 -10.85 -1.74 11.68
CA MET A 42 -10.08 -2.97 11.46
C MET A 42 -8.91 -2.74 10.49
N GLU A 43 -9.13 -2.10 9.36
CA GLU A 43 -8.07 -1.77 8.40
C GLU A 43 -7.02 -0.82 9.02
N MET A 44 -7.45 0.17 9.78
CA MET A 44 -6.55 1.07 10.50
C MET A 44 -5.72 0.32 11.56
N GLN A 45 -6.33 -0.61 12.31
CA GLN A 45 -5.63 -1.47 13.25
C GLN A 45 -4.59 -2.37 12.56
N ARG A 46 -4.89 -2.92 11.39
CA ARG A 46 -3.94 -3.69 10.58
C ARG A 46 -2.72 -2.86 10.16
N ARG A 47 -2.90 -1.55 9.94
CA ARG A 47 -1.82 -0.64 9.52
C ARG A 47 -1.02 -0.05 10.68
N LYS A 48 -1.61 0.20 11.83
CA LYS A 48 -1.01 0.99 12.93
C LYS A 48 0.40 0.51 13.32
N PRO A 49 1.25 1.38 13.86
CA PRO A 49 2.53 0.98 14.44
C PRO A 49 2.34 0.24 15.76
N GLY A 50 3.39 -0.44 16.24
CA GLY A 50 3.38 -1.05 17.57
C GLY A 50 2.62 -2.37 17.72
N GLN A 51 2.32 -3.05 16.60
CA GLN A 51 1.50 -4.27 16.60
C GLN A 51 2.23 -5.51 17.15
N SER A 52 3.56 -5.57 17.05
CA SER A 52 4.32 -6.76 17.41
C SER A 52 5.80 -6.44 17.67
N LYS A 53 6.53 -7.46 18.17
CA LYS A 53 7.98 -7.36 18.38
C LYS A 53 8.83 -7.14 17.13
N ILE A 54 8.28 -7.43 15.95
CA ILE A 54 8.96 -7.26 14.64
C ILE A 54 8.58 -5.95 13.93
N THR A 55 7.82 -5.07 14.60
CA THR A 55 7.43 -3.75 14.10
C THR A 55 7.92 -2.65 15.03
N THR A 56 7.83 -1.38 14.60
CA THR A 56 8.20 -0.22 15.41
C THR A 56 7.44 -0.18 16.74
N GLN A 57 8.10 0.33 17.78
CA GLN A 57 7.51 0.50 19.11
C GLN A 57 6.74 1.82 19.29
N ARG A 58 6.60 2.64 18.24
CA ARG A 58 5.71 3.81 18.27
C ARG A 58 4.28 3.34 18.51
N LYS A 59 3.53 4.05 19.34
CA LYS A 59 2.14 3.73 19.68
C LYS A 59 1.24 4.83 19.12
N GLU A 60 0.38 4.47 18.20
CA GLU A 60 -0.68 5.32 17.67
C GLU A 60 -1.93 4.46 17.61
N GLU A 61 -3.03 4.94 18.06
CA GLU A 61 -4.28 4.17 17.98
C GLU A 61 -4.87 4.23 16.57
N ASP A 62 -4.50 5.23 15.77
CA ASP A 62 -5.02 5.45 14.42
C ASP A 62 -6.55 5.59 14.38
N GLU A 63 -7.12 6.11 15.45
CA GLU A 63 -8.54 6.43 15.49
C GLU A 63 -8.88 7.46 14.42
N ILE A 64 -10.03 7.26 13.78
CA ILE A 64 -10.52 8.15 12.74
C ILE A 64 -11.75 8.92 13.22
N GLU A 65 -11.84 10.17 12.81
CA GLU A 65 -13.05 10.99 12.92
C GLU A 65 -13.55 11.32 11.51
N LEU A 66 -14.83 11.00 11.23
CA LEU A 66 -15.50 11.40 10.00
C LEU A 66 -16.16 12.75 10.22
N LEU A 67 -15.74 13.77 9.47
CA LEU A 67 -16.18 15.15 9.62
C LEU A 67 -17.37 15.50 8.72
N SER A 68 -17.58 14.78 7.64
CA SER A 68 -18.61 15.02 6.63
C SER A 68 -18.84 13.82 5.73
N GLY A 69 -19.84 13.89 4.86
CA GLY A 69 -20.09 12.93 3.78
C GLY A 69 -20.80 11.66 4.20
N VAL A 70 -21.19 11.53 5.47
CA VAL A 70 -21.91 10.36 6.01
C VAL A 70 -23.07 10.85 6.89
N PHE A 71 -24.25 10.27 6.71
CA PHE A 71 -25.45 10.50 7.51
C PHE A 71 -26.18 9.18 7.76
N GLU A 72 -26.57 8.92 9.00
CA GLU A 72 -27.21 7.65 9.43
C GLU A 72 -26.54 6.38 8.90
N GLY A 73 -25.19 6.37 8.93
CA GLY A 73 -24.38 5.22 8.47
C GLY A 73 -24.27 5.06 6.95
N LYS A 74 -24.80 6.00 6.15
CA LYS A 74 -24.73 5.97 4.69
C LYS A 74 -23.95 7.14 4.12
N THR A 75 -23.24 6.92 3.04
CA THR A 75 -22.60 8.01 2.28
C THR A 75 -23.64 8.92 1.65
N THR A 76 -23.36 10.23 1.61
CA THR A 76 -24.29 11.24 1.06
C THR A 76 -23.98 11.66 -0.36
N GLY A 77 -22.87 11.16 -0.96
CA GLY A 77 -22.39 11.59 -2.28
C GLY A 77 -21.58 12.88 -2.24
N THR A 78 -21.43 13.52 -1.07
CA THR A 78 -20.59 14.70 -0.85
C THR A 78 -19.22 14.28 -0.31
N PRO A 79 -18.19 15.17 -0.30
CA PRO A 79 -16.87 14.81 0.17
C PRO A 79 -16.85 14.27 1.60
N ILE A 80 -16.21 13.13 1.80
CA ILE A 80 -15.99 12.51 3.12
C ILE A 80 -14.69 13.07 3.68
N GLY A 81 -14.81 13.91 4.72
CA GLY A 81 -13.68 14.44 5.47
C GLY A 81 -13.25 13.45 6.55
N ILE A 82 -11.96 13.09 6.59
CA ILE A 82 -11.37 12.15 7.54
C ILE A 82 -10.26 12.85 8.30
N LEU A 83 -10.29 12.78 9.63
CA LEU A 83 -9.23 13.29 10.51
C LEU A 83 -8.64 12.13 11.32
N ILE A 84 -7.32 12.12 11.48
CA ILE A 84 -6.54 11.11 12.21
C ILE A 84 -5.58 11.85 13.14
N PRO A 85 -5.82 11.97 14.44
CA PRO A 85 -4.93 12.63 15.38
C PRO A 85 -3.54 11.94 15.47
N ASN A 86 -2.52 12.72 15.74
CA ASN A 86 -1.19 12.21 16.10
C ASN A 86 -1.05 12.29 17.63
N GLU A 87 -0.85 11.15 18.29
CA GLU A 87 -0.83 11.04 19.75
C GLU A 87 0.59 10.87 20.32
N ASP A 88 1.45 10.09 19.66
CA ASP A 88 2.79 9.71 20.14
C ASP A 88 3.92 10.35 19.29
N GLN A 89 3.79 11.64 18.99
CA GLN A 89 4.83 12.39 18.31
C GLN A 89 5.91 12.87 19.31
N LYS A 90 7.19 12.51 19.07
CA LYS A 90 8.33 12.95 19.88
C LYS A 90 9.30 13.79 19.06
N SER A 91 8.94 15.05 18.83
CA SER A 91 9.72 15.99 18.00
C SER A 91 11.16 16.20 18.51
N LYS A 92 11.38 16.04 19.83
CA LYS A 92 12.73 16.15 20.44
C LYS A 92 13.71 15.08 19.96
N ASP A 93 13.22 13.93 19.50
CA ASP A 93 14.08 12.83 19.01
C ASP A 93 14.82 13.18 17.72
N TYR A 94 14.47 14.28 17.04
CA TYR A 94 15.02 14.68 15.74
C TYR A 94 15.89 15.92 15.76
N ALA A 95 16.06 16.58 16.92
CA ALA A 95 16.84 17.83 17.03
C ALA A 95 18.32 17.64 16.61
N HIS A 96 18.89 16.45 16.84
CA HIS A 96 20.29 16.13 16.53
C HIS A 96 20.57 15.95 15.01
N ILE A 97 19.53 15.89 14.17
CA ILE A 97 19.64 15.76 12.71
C ILE A 97 19.00 16.93 11.95
N ALA A 98 18.83 18.08 12.63
CA ALA A 98 18.18 19.24 12.04
C ALA A 98 18.89 19.75 10.78
N ASP A 99 20.20 19.74 10.81
CA ASP A 99 21.10 20.19 9.73
C ASP A 99 21.81 19.05 8.97
N THR A 100 21.41 17.80 9.21
CA THR A 100 22.06 16.60 8.66
C THR A 100 21.12 15.83 7.74
N PHE A 101 21.67 15.19 6.70
CA PHE A 101 20.91 14.35 5.78
C PHE A 101 21.08 12.88 6.14
N ARG A 102 19.98 12.19 6.45
CA ARG A 102 20.00 10.74 6.68
C ARG A 102 20.21 9.99 5.36
N PRO A 103 21.16 9.03 5.30
CA PRO A 103 21.36 8.21 4.10
C PRO A 103 20.06 7.53 3.64
N SER A 104 19.79 7.55 2.33
CA SER A 104 18.59 6.97 1.69
C SER A 104 17.23 7.48 2.21
N HIS A 105 17.20 8.53 3.04
CA HIS A 105 15.99 9.24 3.45
C HIS A 105 15.70 10.44 2.53
N ALA A 106 14.48 10.98 2.59
CA ALA A 106 14.06 12.11 1.75
C ALA A 106 14.61 13.49 2.21
N ASP A 107 15.44 13.55 3.22
CA ASP A 107 15.90 14.81 3.83
C ASP A 107 16.54 15.77 2.82
N PHE A 108 17.52 15.27 2.05
CA PHE A 108 18.23 16.05 1.03
C PHE A 108 17.28 16.49 -0.10
N THR A 109 16.49 15.56 -0.63
CA THR A 109 15.59 15.86 -1.76
C THR A 109 14.48 16.84 -1.39
N TYR A 110 14.02 16.84 -0.14
CA TYR A 110 13.08 17.85 0.35
C TYR A 110 13.74 19.21 0.51
N PHE A 111 14.95 19.23 1.05
CA PHE A 111 15.73 20.47 1.19
C PHE A 111 15.96 21.13 -0.17
N GLU A 112 16.45 20.36 -1.16
CA GLU A 112 16.70 20.87 -2.51
C GLU A 112 15.41 21.35 -3.20
N LYS A 113 14.32 20.59 -3.04
CA LYS A 113 13.08 20.90 -3.75
C LYS A 113 12.33 22.10 -3.20
N TYR A 114 12.30 22.24 -1.86
CA TYR A 114 11.46 23.25 -1.19
C TYR A 114 12.24 24.39 -0.53
N GLY A 115 13.58 24.28 -0.43
CA GLY A 115 14.44 25.26 0.23
C GLY A 115 14.24 25.35 1.75
N HIS A 116 13.25 24.63 2.28
CA HIS A 116 12.89 24.58 3.70
C HIS A 116 12.38 23.21 4.08
N ARG A 117 12.82 22.70 5.24
CA ARG A 117 12.46 21.37 5.73
C ARG A 117 12.07 21.42 7.20
N ASP A 118 10.92 20.86 7.55
CA ASP A 118 10.65 20.52 8.94
C ASP A 118 11.45 19.26 9.31
N HIS A 119 12.47 19.42 10.13
CA HIS A 119 13.37 18.35 10.57
C HIS A 119 12.72 17.41 11.60
N ARG A 120 11.56 17.75 12.16
CA ARG A 120 10.86 16.97 13.20
C ARG A 120 10.24 15.70 12.65
N GLY A 121 11.01 14.84 12.01
CA GLY A 121 10.59 13.57 11.42
C GLY A 121 10.66 13.55 9.90
N GLY A 122 9.83 12.72 9.26
CA GLY A 122 9.78 12.58 7.80
C GLY A 122 8.72 13.45 7.12
N GLY A 123 7.92 14.20 7.86
CA GLY A 123 6.83 15.01 7.29
C GLY A 123 5.90 14.17 6.42
N ARG A 124 5.63 14.66 5.20
CA ARG A 124 4.84 13.96 4.16
C ARG A 124 5.56 12.73 3.58
N SER A 125 6.89 12.62 3.69
CA SER A 125 7.62 11.43 3.24
C SER A 125 7.62 10.28 4.24
N SER A 126 7.05 10.49 5.42
CA SER A 126 6.91 9.45 6.45
C SER A 126 5.84 8.42 6.09
N ALA A 127 6.09 7.14 6.43
CA ALA A 127 5.08 6.09 6.32
C ALA A 127 3.82 6.36 7.17
N ARG A 128 3.83 7.34 8.08
CA ARG A 128 2.66 7.80 8.83
C ARG A 128 1.53 8.30 7.92
N GLU A 129 1.89 8.92 6.79
CA GLU A 129 0.95 9.44 5.77
C GLU A 129 0.02 8.33 5.24
N THR A 130 0.48 7.09 5.19
CA THR A 130 -0.30 5.95 4.70
C THR A 130 -1.55 5.64 5.53
N ALA A 131 -1.67 6.17 6.76
CA ALA A 131 -2.90 6.06 7.55
C ALA A 131 -4.10 6.68 6.80
N ALA A 132 -3.92 7.86 6.20
CA ALA A 132 -4.94 8.51 5.41
C ALA A 132 -5.32 7.71 4.14
N ARG A 133 -4.33 7.02 3.52
CA ARG A 133 -4.60 6.13 2.38
C ARG A 133 -5.41 4.91 2.78
N VAL A 134 -5.08 4.29 3.92
CA VAL A 134 -5.80 3.11 4.41
C VAL A 134 -7.23 3.47 4.80
N ALA A 135 -7.45 4.60 5.44
CA ALA A 135 -8.81 5.06 5.75
C ALA A 135 -9.68 5.24 4.49
N GLY A 136 -9.15 5.93 3.45
CA GLY A 136 -9.85 6.07 2.17
C GLY A 136 -9.99 4.74 1.43
N GLY A 137 -8.97 3.88 1.46
CA GLY A 137 -8.97 2.55 0.86
C GLY A 137 -9.98 1.60 1.51
N ALA A 138 -10.19 1.71 2.83
CA ALA A 138 -11.19 0.93 3.55
C ALA A 138 -12.62 1.27 3.10
N ILE A 139 -12.90 2.54 2.76
CA ILE A 139 -14.17 2.94 2.15
C ILE A 139 -14.27 2.39 0.73
N ALA A 140 -13.19 2.46 -0.06
CA ALA A 140 -13.14 1.88 -1.40
C ALA A 140 -13.39 0.37 -1.40
N LYS A 141 -12.80 -0.38 -0.45
CA LYS A 141 -13.05 -1.82 -0.28
C LYS A 141 -14.55 -2.11 -0.04
N GLN A 142 -15.23 -1.32 0.75
CA GLN A 142 -16.67 -1.49 1.01
C GLN A 142 -17.50 -1.23 -0.25
N LEU A 143 -17.16 -0.21 -1.04
CA LEU A 143 -17.78 0.03 -2.34
C LEU A 143 -17.57 -1.17 -3.29
N LEU A 144 -16.34 -1.67 -3.39
CA LEU A 144 -16.00 -2.82 -4.24
C LEU A 144 -16.70 -4.12 -3.78
N ALA A 145 -16.84 -4.32 -2.48
CA ALA A 145 -17.55 -5.46 -1.91
C ALA A 145 -19.04 -5.51 -2.33
N THR A 146 -19.68 -4.37 -2.63
CA THR A 146 -21.06 -4.35 -3.20
C THR A 146 -21.13 -5.03 -4.59
N LYS A 147 -19.98 -5.25 -5.25
CA LYS A 147 -19.83 -5.95 -6.52
C LYS A 147 -19.18 -7.33 -6.38
N GLY A 148 -18.95 -7.78 -5.15
CA GLY A 148 -18.28 -9.04 -4.85
C GLY A 148 -16.77 -9.03 -5.07
N ILE A 149 -16.17 -7.89 -5.38
CA ILE A 149 -14.72 -7.75 -5.59
C ILE A 149 -14.02 -7.83 -4.23
N THR A 150 -13.03 -8.72 -4.11
CA THR A 150 -12.21 -8.88 -2.92
C THR A 150 -10.73 -8.61 -3.23
N ILE A 151 -10.02 -8.06 -2.25
CA ILE A 151 -8.60 -7.71 -2.36
C ILE A 151 -7.90 -8.24 -1.13
N GLN A 152 -6.94 -9.14 -1.32
CA GLN A 152 -6.14 -9.72 -0.25
C GLN A 152 -4.66 -9.62 -0.61
N ALA A 153 -3.87 -9.05 0.29
CA ALA A 153 -2.43 -9.01 0.16
C ALA A 153 -1.77 -9.77 1.32
N TYR A 154 -0.57 -10.25 1.08
CA TYR A 154 0.20 -11.03 2.04
C TYR A 154 1.70 -10.83 1.82
N VAL A 155 2.50 -11.12 2.84
CA VAL A 155 3.96 -11.11 2.71
C VAL A 155 4.41 -12.41 2.05
N SER A 156 5.02 -12.29 0.88
CA SER A 156 5.54 -13.42 0.11
C SER A 156 7.07 -13.55 0.17
N GLN A 157 7.78 -12.54 0.69
CA GLN A 157 9.23 -12.63 0.87
C GLN A 157 9.73 -11.66 1.94
N VAL A 158 10.71 -12.10 2.74
CA VAL A 158 11.51 -11.26 3.65
C VAL A 158 12.98 -11.59 3.44
N GLY A 159 13.77 -10.62 2.98
CA GLY A 159 15.16 -10.85 2.60
C GLY A 159 15.25 -11.98 1.57
N ALA A 160 16.01 -13.05 1.90
CA ALA A 160 16.16 -14.22 1.05
C ALA A 160 15.07 -15.30 1.28
N ILE A 161 14.27 -15.19 2.32
CA ILE A 161 13.23 -16.19 2.65
C ILE A 161 12.00 -15.91 1.81
N ARG A 162 11.63 -16.85 0.94
CA ARG A 162 10.58 -16.72 -0.06
C ARG A 162 9.49 -17.76 0.14
N LEU A 163 8.25 -17.37 -0.06
CA LEU A 163 7.11 -18.27 -0.21
C LEU A 163 7.01 -18.71 -1.67
N GLU A 164 7.30 -19.98 -1.94
CA GLU A 164 7.33 -20.51 -3.31
C GLU A 164 5.95 -21.02 -3.78
N THR A 165 5.04 -21.28 -2.86
CA THR A 165 3.70 -21.78 -3.17
C THR A 165 2.91 -20.73 -3.95
N PRO A 166 2.35 -21.04 -5.12
CA PRO A 166 1.55 -20.11 -5.91
C PRO A 166 0.26 -19.73 -5.15
N TYR A 167 -0.22 -18.50 -5.36
CA TYR A 167 -1.40 -17.99 -4.64
C TYR A 167 -2.63 -18.86 -4.81
N THR A 168 -2.77 -19.55 -5.94
CA THR A 168 -3.88 -20.45 -6.24
C THR A 168 -3.94 -21.70 -5.34
N ALA A 169 -2.83 -22.05 -4.70
CA ALA A 169 -2.73 -23.18 -3.77
C ALA A 169 -2.66 -22.71 -2.30
N LEU A 170 -2.71 -21.41 -2.03
CA LEU A 170 -2.68 -20.84 -0.68
C LEU A 170 -4.08 -20.60 -0.13
N ASN A 171 -4.27 -20.85 1.17
CA ASN A 171 -5.40 -20.30 1.91
C ASN A 171 -5.03 -18.90 2.42
N LEU A 172 -5.46 -17.85 1.71
CA LEU A 172 -5.15 -16.47 2.04
C LEU A 172 -5.84 -15.98 3.33
N ASP A 173 -6.85 -16.68 3.84
CA ASP A 173 -7.51 -16.33 5.11
C ASP A 173 -6.55 -16.50 6.31
N LEU A 174 -5.49 -17.32 6.16
CA LEU A 174 -4.45 -17.50 7.18
C LEU A 174 -3.46 -16.33 7.26
N THR A 175 -3.59 -15.32 6.39
CA THR A 175 -2.66 -14.18 6.34
C THR A 175 -2.58 -13.43 7.67
N GLU A 176 -3.68 -13.24 8.37
CA GLU A 176 -3.73 -12.50 9.64
C GLU A 176 -3.43 -13.38 10.87
N ASP A 177 -3.24 -14.70 10.71
CA ASP A 177 -2.99 -15.63 11.83
C ASP A 177 -1.59 -15.48 12.43
N ASN A 178 -0.71 -14.71 11.78
CA ASN A 178 0.64 -14.47 12.26
C ASN A 178 1.09 -13.02 12.05
N ILE A 179 2.09 -12.60 12.85
CA ILE A 179 2.55 -11.21 12.89
C ILE A 179 3.30 -10.74 11.65
N VAL A 180 3.77 -11.65 10.79
CA VAL A 180 4.45 -11.31 9.53
C VAL A 180 3.47 -11.25 8.36
N ARG A 181 2.24 -11.77 8.52
CA ARG A 181 1.21 -11.82 7.48
C ARG A 181 1.61 -12.66 6.27
N CYS A 182 2.16 -13.83 6.50
CA CYS A 182 2.43 -14.84 5.49
C CYS A 182 1.43 -15.99 5.65
N PRO A 183 0.69 -16.41 4.60
CA PRO A 183 -0.35 -17.44 4.71
C PRO A 183 0.20 -18.86 4.89
N ASP A 184 1.52 -19.09 4.79
CA ASP A 184 2.16 -20.36 5.11
C ASP A 184 2.80 -20.26 6.50
N PRO A 185 2.34 -21.05 7.49
CA PRO A 185 2.84 -20.97 8.87
C PRO A 185 4.33 -21.28 9.02
N VAL A 186 4.86 -22.22 8.25
CA VAL A 186 6.28 -22.65 8.32
C VAL A 186 7.19 -21.55 7.78
N VAL A 187 6.82 -20.98 6.63
CA VAL A 187 7.55 -19.87 6.03
C VAL A 187 7.41 -18.62 6.91
N ALA A 188 6.24 -18.38 7.49
CA ALA A 188 5.99 -17.28 8.42
C ALA A 188 6.93 -17.32 9.63
N GLU A 189 7.10 -18.48 10.24
CA GLU A 189 8.00 -18.68 11.37
C GLU A 189 9.45 -18.35 11.02
N SER A 190 9.91 -18.81 9.87
CA SER A 190 11.25 -18.52 9.34
C SER A 190 11.45 -17.03 9.07
N MET A 191 10.46 -16.35 8.48
CA MET A 191 10.49 -14.89 8.23
C MET A 191 10.53 -14.10 9.54
N ILE A 192 9.73 -14.49 10.54
CA ILE A 192 9.69 -13.85 11.87
C ILE A 192 11.05 -13.99 12.57
N ALA A 193 11.65 -15.19 12.55
CA ALA A 193 12.97 -15.42 13.14
C ALA A 193 14.05 -14.58 12.45
N HIS A 194 14.00 -14.46 11.12
CA HIS A 194 14.95 -13.65 10.35
C HIS A 194 14.81 -12.15 10.67
N ILE A 195 13.60 -11.62 10.73
CA ILE A 195 13.37 -10.20 11.11
C ILE A 195 13.88 -9.94 12.53
N ASP A 196 13.64 -10.85 13.46
CA ASP A 196 14.11 -10.71 14.85
C ASP A 196 15.64 -10.72 14.94
N GLN A 197 16.32 -11.54 14.13
CA GLN A 197 17.78 -11.54 14.04
C GLN A 197 18.31 -10.21 13.51
N VAL A 198 17.78 -9.73 12.37
CA VAL A 198 18.15 -8.44 11.79
C VAL A 198 17.94 -7.29 12.78
N ARG A 199 16.83 -7.31 13.54
CA ARG A 199 16.57 -6.34 14.62
C ARG A 199 17.65 -6.38 15.71
N LYS A 200 18.10 -7.59 16.13
CA LYS A 200 19.17 -7.76 17.12
C LYS A 200 20.51 -7.23 16.58
N ASP A 201 20.73 -7.35 15.29
CA ASP A 201 21.91 -6.83 14.58
C ASP A 201 21.84 -5.29 14.39
N ARG A 202 20.76 -4.64 14.86
CA ARG A 202 20.47 -3.21 14.73
C ARG A 202 20.37 -2.73 13.28
N ASP A 203 19.94 -3.63 12.39
CA ASP A 203 19.79 -3.41 10.95
C ASP A 203 18.33 -3.52 10.52
N THR A 204 18.08 -3.39 9.23
CA THR A 204 16.75 -3.47 8.61
C THR A 204 16.77 -4.36 7.39
N ILE A 205 15.63 -4.97 7.07
CA ILE A 205 15.47 -5.86 5.92
C ILE A 205 14.23 -5.48 5.12
N GLY A 206 14.33 -5.65 3.79
CA GLY A 206 13.22 -5.48 2.87
C GLY A 206 12.48 -6.79 2.61
N GLY A 207 11.51 -6.72 1.71
CA GLY A 207 10.74 -7.90 1.31
C GLY A 207 9.75 -7.60 0.20
N ILE A 208 8.86 -8.54 -0.05
CA ILE A 208 7.83 -8.46 -1.09
C ILE A 208 6.45 -8.69 -0.47
N VAL A 209 5.51 -7.86 -0.85
CA VAL A 209 4.07 -8.04 -0.63
C VAL A 209 3.44 -8.46 -1.94
N SER A 210 2.76 -9.60 -1.94
CA SER A 210 1.91 -10.07 -3.04
C SER A 210 0.46 -9.69 -2.78
N CYS A 211 -0.28 -9.39 -3.84
CA CYS A 211 -1.70 -9.03 -3.76
C CYS A 211 -2.48 -9.79 -4.82
N VAL A 212 -3.66 -10.26 -4.43
CA VAL A 212 -4.63 -10.93 -5.31
C VAL A 212 -5.96 -10.21 -5.21
N ILE A 213 -6.53 -9.89 -6.37
CA ILE A 213 -7.85 -9.29 -6.51
C ILE A 213 -8.74 -10.31 -7.21
N LYS A 214 -9.81 -10.72 -6.56
CA LYS A 214 -10.76 -11.69 -7.09
C LYS A 214 -12.08 -11.05 -7.50
N ASN A 215 -12.75 -11.68 -8.44
CA ASN A 215 -14.08 -11.27 -8.94
C ASN A 215 -14.07 -9.86 -9.57
N CYS A 216 -12.92 -9.39 -10.05
CA CYS A 216 -12.87 -8.16 -10.82
C CYS A 216 -13.60 -8.35 -12.14
N PRO A 217 -14.64 -7.56 -12.46
CA PRO A 217 -15.35 -7.74 -13.74
C PRO A 217 -14.42 -7.41 -14.91
N PRO A 218 -14.65 -7.99 -16.10
CA PRO A 218 -13.98 -7.55 -17.30
C PRO A 218 -14.37 -6.11 -17.65
N GLY A 219 -13.45 -5.34 -18.23
CA GLY A 219 -13.73 -4.01 -18.78
C GLY A 219 -13.27 -2.84 -17.90
N LEU A 220 -12.51 -3.05 -16.81
CA LEU A 220 -11.91 -1.98 -16.01
C LEU A 220 -10.51 -1.64 -16.56
N GLY A 221 -10.26 -0.38 -16.82
CA GLY A 221 -8.99 0.10 -17.37
C GLY A 221 -9.15 0.71 -18.76
N GLU A 222 -8.04 1.21 -19.30
CA GLU A 222 -7.98 1.90 -20.59
C GLU A 222 -6.93 1.25 -21.51
N PRO A 223 -7.10 1.36 -22.87
CA PRO A 223 -6.21 0.64 -23.78
C PRO A 223 -4.86 1.31 -24.01
N VAL A 224 -4.68 2.61 -23.67
CA VAL A 224 -3.45 3.34 -24.01
C VAL A 224 -2.72 3.82 -22.75
N PHE A 225 -3.01 5.02 -22.25
CA PHE A 225 -2.20 5.61 -21.15
C PHE A 225 -2.64 5.14 -19.77
N ASP A 226 -3.91 5.18 -19.47
CA ASP A 226 -4.45 4.85 -18.15
C ASP A 226 -4.78 3.36 -18.05
N ARG A 227 -3.85 2.50 -18.50
CA ARG A 227 -3.99 1.06 -18.39
C ARG A 227 -4.10 0.65 -16.95
N LEU A 228 -4.97 -0.32 -16.63
CA LEU A 228 -5.20 -0.74 -15.25
C LEU A 228 -3.90 -1.13 -14.52
N HIS A 229 -3.01 -1.89 -15.17
CA HIS A 229 -1.73 -2.24 -14.57
C HIS A 229 -0.79 -1.04 -14.40
N ALA A 230 -0.89 -0.02 -15.28
CA ALA A 230 -0.09 1.20 -15.15
C ALA A 230 -0.54 2.04 -13.95
N GLU A 231 -1.85 2.18 -13.74
CA GLU A 231 -2.38 2.88 -12.57
C GLU A 231 -2.17 2.09 -11.26
N LEU A 232 -2.26 0.74 -11.29
CA LEU A 232 -1.85 -0.10 -10.17
C LEU A 232 -0.35 0.10 -9.86
N GLY A 233 0.51 0.08 -10.87
CA GLY A 233 1.95 0.35 -10.71
C GLY A 233 2.24 1.73 -10.15
N LYS A 234 1.57 2.77 -10.63
CA LYS A 234 1.66 4.14 -10.11
C LYS A 234 1.22 4.21 -8.64
N ALA A 235 0.12 3.55 -8.30
CA ALA A 235 -0.39 3.46 -6.93
C ALA A 235 0.64 2.80 -6.01
N MET A 236 1.18 1.64 -6.38
CA MET A 236 2.14 0.87 -5.60
C MET A 236 3.49 1.60 -5.47
N LEU A 237 4.03 2.16 -6.57
CA LEU A 237 5.28 2.91 -6.57
C LEU A 237 5.18 4.24 -5.79
N SER A 238 3.97 4.72 -5.50
CA SER A 238 3.74 5.88 -4.63
C SER A 238 3.85 5.54 -3.14
N ILE A 239 3.85 4.27 -2.75
CA ILE A 239 4.00 3.84 -1.36
C ILE A 239 5.46 4.00 -0.92
N ASN A 240 5.65 4.49 0.31
CA ASN A 240 6.98 4.66 0.89
C ASN A 240 7.78 3.35 0.85
N ALA A 241 9.07 3.44 0.54
CA ALA A 241 10.03 2.33 0.45
C ALA A 241 9.82 1.38 -0.75
N VAL A 242 8.80 1.51 -1.56
CA VAL A 242 8.62 0.68 -2.76
C VAL A 242 9.72 0.96 -3.78
N LYS A 243 10.25 -0.11 -4.40
CA LYS A 243 11.30 -0.11 -5.41
C LYS A 243 10.95 -0.87 -6.68
N GLY A 244 9.93 -1.73 -6.63
CA GLY A 244 9.52 -2.53 -7.77
C GLY A 244 8.05 -2.90 -7.72
N PHE A 245 7.48 -3.08 -8.89
CA PHE A 245 6.13 -3.57 -9.13
C PHE A 245 6.18 -4.49 -10.33
N GLU A 246 5.52 -5.62 -10.25
CA GLU A 246 5.26 -6.51 -11.37
C GLU A 246 3.89 -7.16 -11.22
N TYR A 247 3.25 -7.52 -12.33
CA TYR A 247 1.94 -8.16 -12.37
C TYR A 247 1.94 -9.35 -13.33
N GLY A 248 1.03 -10.29 -13.12
CA GLY A 248 0.99 -11.52 -13.91
C GLY A 248 2.33 -12.27 -13.82
N SER A 249 2.78 -12.80 -14.95
CA SER A 249 4.09 -13.48 -15.07
C SER A 249 5.29 -12.57 -14.79
N GLY A 250 5.11 -11.23 -14.82
CA GLY A 250 6.14 -10.25 -14.47
C GLY A 250 7.46 -10.47 -15.23
N PHE A 251 8.59 -10.35 -14.52
CA PHE A 251 9.91 -10.56 -15.08
C PHE A 251 10.19 -12.01 -15.51
N GLU A 252 9.55 -12.99 -14.87
CA GLU A 252 9.71 -14.40 -15.23
C GLU A 252 9.13 -14.70 -16.63
N GLY A 253 8.11 -13.95 -17.06
CA GLY A 253 7.48 -14.10 -18.37
C GLY A 253 8.44 -13.93 -19.55
N VAL A 254 9.56 -13.18 -19.37
CA VAL A 254 10.55 -12.97 -20.45
C VAL A 254 11.29 -14.26 -20.86
N THR A 255 11.27 -15.28 -20.02
CA THR A 255 11.89 -16.58 -20.29
C THR A 255 10.99 -17.51 -21.12
N LEU A 256 9.70 -17.18 -21.22
CA LEU A 256 8.71 -17.98 -21.92
C LEU A 256 8.65 -17.62 -23.41
N ARG A 257 8.37 -18.61 -24.25
CA ARG A 257 7.97 -18.37 -25.64
C ARG A 257 6.51 -17.91 -25.70
N GLY A 258 6.11 -17.15 -26.72
CA GLY A 258 4.74 -16.68 -26.88
C GLY A 258 3.70 -17.80 -26.79
N SER A 259 3.98 -18.98 -27.38
CA SER A 259 3.11 -20.17 -27.31
C SER A 259 2.95 -20.74 -25.88
N GLN A 260 3.88 -20.45 -24.96
CA GLN A 260 3.83 -20.86 -23.56
C GLN A 260 3.19 -19.78 -22.68
N HIS A 261 3.31 -18.52 -23.09
CA HIS A 261 2.82 -17.36 -22.35
C HIS A 261 1.37 -17.02 -22.67
N ASN A 262 0.88 -17.34 -23.88
CA ASN A 262 -0.47 -16.97 -24.32
C ASN A 262 -1.53 -17.71 -23.49
N ASP A 263 -2.42 -16.94 -22.87
CA ASP A 263 -3.59 -17.44 -22.15
C ASP A 263 -4.70 -17.79 -23.16
N ALA A 264 -4.89 -19.08 -23.47
CA ALA A 264 -5.92 -19.52 -24.39
C ALA A 264 -7.31 -19.31 -23.78
N PHE A 265 -8.27 -18.83 -24.58
CA PHE A 265 -9.65 -18.64 -24.14
C PHE A 265 -10.43 -19.95 -24.13
N GLU A 266 -11.33 -20.05 -23.16
CA GLU A 266 -12.34 -21.11 -23.07
C GLU A 266 -13.70 -20.54 -22.66
N GLN A 267 -14.76 -21.32 -22.89
CA GLN A 267 -16.08 -21.04 -22.34
C GLN A 267 -16.31 -21.91 -21.12
N ARG A 268 -16.68 -21.32 -19.99
CA ARG A 268 -17.06 -22.00 -18.76
C ARG A 268 -18.32 -21.32 -18.19
N ASP A 269 -19.34 -22.07 -17.94
CA ASP A 269 -20.62 -21.61 -17.38
C ASP A 269 -21.23 -20.38 -18.11
N GLY A 270 -21.14 -20.37 -19.44
CA GLY A 270 -21.67 -19.30 -20.29
C GLY A 270 -20.81 -18.03 -20.32
N LYS A 271 -19.64 -18.03 -19.66
CA LYS A 271 -18.69 -16.90 -19.63
C LYS A 271 -17.39 -17.27 -20.33
N ILE A 272 -16.72 -16.25 -20.85
CA ILE A 272 -15.36 -16.39 -21.41
C ILE A 272 -14.35 -16.31 -20.26
N HIS A 273 -13.46 -17.28 -20.22
CA HIS A 273 -12.35 -17.41 -19.28
C HIS A 273 -11.04 -17.68 -20.02
N THR A 274 -9.93 -17.70 -19.30
CA THR A 274 -8.65 -18.17 -19.81
C THR A 274 -8.21 -19.46 -19.10
N LEU A 275 -7.55 -20.36 -19.84
CA LEU A 275 -7.01 -21.62 -19.28
C LEU A 275 -5.83 -21.41 -18.33
N THR A 276 -5.05 -20.37 -18.60
CA THR A 276 -3.93 -19.92 -17.77
C THR A 276 -4.12 -18.44 -17.49
N ASN A 277 -3.33 -17.86 -16.59
CA ASN A 277 -3.44 -16.44 -16.25
C ASN A 277 -2.05 -15.78 -16.18
N GLN A 278 -1.24 -15.97 -17.22
CA GLN A 278 0.08 -15.34 -17.34
C GLN A 278 -0.03 -13.81 -17.44
N SER A 279 -1.11 -13.33 -18.06
CA SER A 279 -1.42 -11.89 -18.18
C SER A 279 -1.84 -11.24 -16.86
N GLY A 280 -2.06 -12.02 -15.78
CA GLY A 280 -2.41 -11.50 -14.46
C GLY A 280 -3.72 -10.76 -14.41
N GLY A 281 -4.75 -11.26 -15.12
CA GLY A 281 -6.11 -10.70 -15.13
C GLY A 281 -6.27 -9.42 -15.96
N ILE A 282 -5.22 -8.98 -16.69
CA ILE A 282 -5.23 -7.72 -17.44
C ILE A 282 -4.68 -7.96 -18.84
N GLN A 283 -5.50 -7.73 -19.85
CA GLN A 283 -5.12 -7.84 -21.26
C GLN A 283 -5.38 -6.50 -21.98
N GLY A 284 -4.41 -6.03 -22.77
CA GLY A 284 -4.51 -4.73 -23.44
C GLY A 284 -4.65 -3.51 -22.50
N GLY A 285 -4.41 -3.67 -21.20
CA GLY A 285 -4.61 -2.62 -20.18
C GLY A 285 -5.97 -2.65 -19.48
N ILE A 286 -6.80 -3.65 -19.81
CA ILE A 286 -8.18 -3.78 -19.35
C ILE A 286 -8.34 -5.12 -18.64
N SER A 287 -9.09 -5.17 -17.52
CA SER A 287 -9.38 -6.40 -16.81
C SER A 287 -10.17 -7.38 -17.69
N ASN A 288 -9.84 -8.68 -17.63
CA ASN A 288 -10.43 -9.73 -18.43
C ASN A 288 -11.39 -10.66 -17.67
N GLY A 289 -11.56 -10.46 -16.35
CA GLY A 289 -12.44 -11.27 -15.50
C GLY A 289 -11.71 -12.32 -14.67
N GLU A 290 -10.45 -12.60 -14.96
CA GLU A 290 -9.60 -13.47 -14.15
C GLU A 290 -9.04 -12.74 -12.93
N ASP A 291 -8.47 -13.49 -12.00
CA ASP A 291 -7.80 -12.92 -10.83
C ASP A 291 -6.69 -11.96 -11.26
N ILE A 292 -6.68 -10.75 -10.71
CA ILE A 292 -5.56 -9.83 -10.89
C ILE A 292 -4.57 -10.08 -9.77
N TYR A 293 -3.32 -10.41 -10.12
CA TYR A 293 -2.28 -10.61 -9.13
C TYR A 293 -1.01 -9.85 -9.48
N PHE A 294 -0.34 -9.34 -8.43
CA PHE A 294 0.88 -8.55 -8.58
C PHE A 294 1.75 -8.64 -7.33
N ARG A 295 3.01 -8.23 -7.47
CA ARG A 295 4.02 -8.20 -6.40
C ARG A 295 4.62 -6.80 -6.27
N VAL A 296 4.90 -6.40 -5.03
CA VAL A 296 5.45 -5.08 -4.69
C VAL A 296 6.69 -5.26 -3.83
N ALA A 297 7.85 -4.80 -4.33
CA ALA A 297 9.13 -4.92 -3.64
C ALA A 297 9.41 -3.68 -2.78
N PHE A 298 9.73 -3.91 -1.50
CA PHE A 298 10.06 -2.90 -0.52
C PHE A 298 11.54 -2.97 -0.13
N LYS A 299 12.24 -1.84 -0.20
CA LYS A 299 13.62 -1.75 0.29
C LYS A 299 13.67 -1.81 1.82
N PRO A 300 14.84 -2.14 2.41
CA PRO A 300 15.08 -1.94 3.83
C PRO A 300 14.81 -0.50 4.28
N VAL A 301 14.42 -0.31 5.53
CA VAL A 301 14.20 1.02 6.11
C VAL A 301 15.51 1.78 6.17
N ALA A 302 15.49 3.05 5.80
CA ALA A 302 16.71 3.86 5.70
C ALA A 302 17.35 4.21 7.07
N THR A 303 16.55 4.26 8.14
CA THR A 303 17.05 4.60 9.47
C THR A 303 17.54 3.34 10.19
N LEU A 304 18.86 3.22 10.33
CA LEU A 304 19.53 2.14 11.04
C LEU A 304 19.90 2.57 12.44
N MET A 305 19.97 1.61 13.38
CA MET A 305 20.49 1.82 14.73
C MET A 305 22.02 1.65 14.80
N GLN A 306 22.69 1.97 13.69
CA GLN A 306 24.14 1.93 13.48
C GLN A 306 24.62 3.29 13.00
N ASP A 307 25.91 3.57 13.18
CA ASP A 307 26.56 4.78 12.69
C ASP A 307 26.71 4.72 11.16
N GLN A 308 26.32 5.79 10.49
CA GLN A 308 26.38 5.92 9.04
C GLN A 308 27.12 7.22 8.66
N ALA A 309 28.00 7.15 7.68
CA ALA A 309 28.61 8.33 7.09
C ALA A 309 27.57 9.17 6.33
N SER A 310 27.60 10.49 6.48
CA SER A 310 26.73 11.43 5.81
C SER A 310 27.39 12.81 5.69
N VAL A 311 26.59 13.79 5.25
CA VAL A 311 26.97 15.21 5.23
C VAL A 311 25.87 16.07 5.86
N ASN A 312 26.29 17.24 6.37
CA ASN A 312 25.35 18.27 6.83
C ASN A 312 24.91 19.19 5.67
N THR A 313 24.09 20.19 5.98
CA THR A 313 23.60 21.17 4.99
C THR A 313 24.71 22.07 4.41
N ALA A 314 25.87 22.16 5.05
CA ALA A 314 27.06 22.85 4.54
C ALA A 314 27.95 21.95 3.67
N GLY A 315 27.64 20.67 3.50
CA GLY A 315 28.44 19.69 2.75
C GLY A 315 29.58 19.09 3.56
N GLU A 316 29.67 19.32 4.86
CA GLU A 316 30.74 18.82 5.72
C GLU A 316 30.43 17.37 6.13
N ALA A 317 31.46 16.51 6.18
CA ALA A 317 31.34 15.12 6.57
C ALA A 317 30.90 14.98 8.04
N VAL A 318 29.87 14.17 8.28
CA VAL A 318 29.32 13.88 9.61
C VAL A 318 28.98 12.40 9.76
N THR A 319 28.87 11.94 11.00
CA THR A 319 28.35 10.63 11.32
C THR A 319 26.91 10.76 11.85
N VAL A 320 25.99 10.03 11.25
CA VAL A 320 24.59 9.97 11.67
C VAL A 320 24.32 8.65 12.36
N SER A 321 23.93 8.71 13.62
CA SER A 321 23.46 7.55 14.36
C SER A 321 21.93 7.54 14.39
N GLY A 322 21.32 6.46 13.94
CA GLY A 322 19.86 6.29 14.05
C GLY A 322 19.44 6.23 15.51
N LYS A 323 18.56 7.14 15.90
CA LYS A 323 17.89 7.15 17.21
C LYS A 323 16.38 7.05 16.98
N GLY A 324 15.67 6.46 17.94
CA GLY A 324 14.22 6.38 17.88
C GLY A 324 13.69 4.99 17.54
N ARG A 325 12.41 4.94 17.18
CA ARG A 325 11.61 3.71 17.04
C ARG A 325 11.32 3.47 15.56
N HIS A 326 12.06 2.54 14.95
CA HIS A 326 11.92 2.21 13.52
C HIS A 326 11.50 0.75 13.33
N ASP A 327 10.85 0.47 12.19
CA ASP A 327 10.52 -0.89 11.81
C ASP A 327 11.80 -1.62 11.36
N PRO A 328 12.15 -2.80 11.87
CA PRO A 328 13.21 -3.62 11.31
C PRO A 328 12.83 -4.17 9.93
N CYS A 329 11.53 -4.32 9.66
CA CYS A 329 10.96 -4.69 8.37
C CYS A 329 9.59 -4.04 8.19
N VAL A 330 9.35 -3.38 7.06
CA VAL A 330 8.08 -2.65 6.82
C VAL A 330 6.98 -3.52 6.23
N VAL A 331 7.32 -4.67 5.60
CA VAL A 331 6.35 -5.42 4.78
C VAL A 331 5.12 -5.91 5.54
N PRO A 332 5.16 -6.31 6.82
CA PRO A 332 3.94 -6.70 7.53
C PRO A 332 2.92 -5.56 7.63
N ARG A 333 3.40 -4.33 7.79
CA ARG A 333 2.54 -3.13 7.85
C ARG A 333 2.14 -2.62 6.47
N ALA A 334 2.88 -3.00 5.43
CA ALA A 334 2.61 -2.61 4.05
C ALA A 334 1.41 -3.38 3.46
N VAL A 335 1.08 -4.55 3.98
CA VAL A 335 -0.05 -5.38 3.48
C VAL A 335 -1.35 -4.58 3.35
N PRO A 336 -1.93 -3.97 4.41
CA PRO A 336 -3.16 -3.19 4.28
C PRO A 336 -2.99 -1.92 3.43
N ILE A 337 -1.78 -1.40 3.27
CA ILE A 337 -1.51 -0.22 2.43
C ILE A 337 -1.59 -0.62 0.95
N VAL A 338 -1.03 -1.77 0.58
CA VAL A 338 -1.10 -2.32 -0.78
C VAL A 338 -2.56 -2.60 -1.16
N GLU A 339 -3.32 -3.24 -0.27
CA GLU A 339 -4.75 -3.48 -0.47
C GLU A 339 -5.54 -2.17 -0.62
N ALA A 340 -5.29 -1.19 0.21
CA ALA A 340 -5.97 0.11 0.18
C ALA A 340 -5.72 0.85 -1.14
N MET A 341 -4.46 0.86 -1.61
CA MET A 341 -4.10 1.53 -2.87
C MET A 341 -4.69 0.79 -4.07
N ALA A 342 -4.73 -0.55 -4.07
CA ALA A 342 -5.42 -1.34 -5.09
C ALA A 342 -6.93 -1.05 -5.10
N ALA A 343 -7.55 -0.95 -3.92
CA ALA A 343 -8.97 -0.62 -3.80
C ALA A 343 -9.31 0.76 -4.35
N LEU A 344 -8.46 1.77 -4.10
CA LEU A 344 -8.64 3.12 -4.64
C LEU A 344 -8.60 3.13 -6.18
N VAL A 345 -7.65 2.39 -6.79
CA VAL A 345 -7.59 2.25 -8.25
C VAL A 345 -8.85 1.58 -8.79
N LEU A 346 -9.23 0.45 -8.22
CA LEU A 346 -10.40 -0.30 -8.72
C LEU A 346 -11.71 0.44 -8.52
N ALA A 347 -11.90 1.15 -7.40
CA ALA A 347 -13.09 1.96 -7.17
C ALA A 347 -13.21 3.09 -8.22
N ASP A 348 -12.09 3.75 -8.54
CA ASP A 348 -12.04 4.78 -9.57
C ASP A 348 -12.44 4.22 -10.94
N TYR A 349 -11.85 3.09 -11.36
CA TYR A 349 -12.17 2.44 -12.64
C TYR A 349 -13.58 1.83 -12.67
N LEU A 350 -14.09 1.34 -11.54
CA LEU A 350 -15.46 0.87 -11.43
C LEU A 350 -16.46 2.00 -11.70
N LEU A 351 -16.18 3.21 -11.23
CA LEU A 351 -17.02 4.38 -11.50
C LEU A 351 -16.84 4.87 -12.95
N LEU A 352 -15.61 4.96 -13.45
CA LEU A 352 -15.32 5.34 -14.84
C LEU A 352 -16.02 4.40 -15.83
N SER A 353 -16.05 3.09 -15.56
CA SER A 353 -16.67 2.09 -16.45
C SER A 353 -18.17 2.30 -16.67
N LYS A 354 -18.84 3.09 -15.81
CA LYS A 354 -20.29 3.35 -15.91
C LYS A 354 -20.67 4.19 -17.12
N THR A 355 -19.72 4.87 -17.74
CA THR A 355 -19.97 5.73 -18.91
C THR A 355 -19.41 5.13 -20.22
N ASN A 356 -18.87 3.91 -20.20
CA ASN A 356 -18.21 3.31 -21.35
C ASN A 356 -19.19 2.74 -22.40
N LYS A 357 -20.44 2.51 -22.04
CA LYS A 357 -21.48 1.94 -22.91
C LYS A 357 -22.71 2.83 -22.92
N LEU A 358 -23.28 3.05 -24.09
CA LEU A 358 -24.52 3.83 -24.23
C LEU A 358 -25.67 3.28 -23.38
N GLU A 359 -25.75 1.96 -23.26
CA GLU A 359 -26.79 1.26 -22.43
C GLU A 359 -26.68 1.54 -20.91
N ALA A 360 -25.54 2.11 -20.47
CA ALA A 360 -25.30 2.44 -19.07
C ALA A 360 -25.66 3.90 -18.71
N ILE A 361 -26.04 4.69 -19.71
CA ILE A 361 -26.51 6.07 -19.63
C ILE A 361 -28.03 6.11 -19.81
#